data_8b703c9dc214cd029abdc8f8023c9ed4
#
_entry.id   8b703c9dc214cd029abdc8f8023c9ed4
#
_cell.length_a   1.000
_cell.length_b   1.000
_cell.length_c   1.000
_cell.angle_alpha   90.00
_cell.angle_beta   90.00
_cell.angle_gamma   90.00
#
_symmetry.space_group_name_H-M   'P 1'
#
loop_
_entity.id
_entity.type
_entity.pdbx_description
1 polymer ?
#
loop_
_entity_poly.entity_id
_entity_poly.type
_entity_poly.pdbx_seq_one_letter_code
_entity_poly.pdbx_strand_id
1 'polypeptide(L)'
;DLFRKIVELTDSENDQGHPRVLIDSNTNTPDRTPAILCGGADPLPEMVRAALLLERGGADVLVMGCNTAHFFYPEIRRFVRVPFLNMLEETAKEARKRGLSSVGLLATDGTVQSGVYAREFERQGIDLVTPDAAGQKAVVTMIYQGVKTGRASWPVEEISRVIGDLAARGARAVVLGCTELPVAFSRYRIQSGLPVLDPTEVLAESAIRFVGGRLRRK
;
A
#
# COMPACT_ATOMS: atom_id res chain seq x y z
N ASP A 1 7.44 -5.88 5.72
CA ASP A 1 7.66 -5.83 4.26
C ASP A 1 8.25 -4.48 3.84
N LEU A 2 7.68 -3.34 4.25
CA LEU A 2 8.20 -2.02 3.90
C LEU A 2 9.69 -1.83 4.30
N PHE A 3 10.06 -2.17 5.54
CA PHE A 3 11.45 -2.08 6.00
C PHE A 3 12.38 -2.96 5.15
N ARG A 4 12.00 -4.21 4.88
CA ARG A 4 12.76 -5.10 4.01
C ARG A 4 12.99 -4.48 2.63
N LYS A 5 11.95 -3.89 2.01
CA LYS A 5 12.06 -3.20 0.72
C LYS A 5 12.97 -1.98 0.78
N ILE A 6 12.92 -1.18 1.85
CA ILE A 6 13.85 -0.05 2.02
C ILE A 6 15.30 -0.56 2.00
N VAL A 7 15.59 -1.65 2.72
CA VAL A 7 16.95 -2.23 2.74
C VAL A 7 17.33 -2.79 1.36
N GLU A 8 16.48 -3.61 0.76
CA GLU A 8 16.78 -4.28 -0.51
C GLU A 8 16.91 -3.32 -1.70
N LEU A 9 16.12 -2.24 -1.71
CA LEU A 9 16.11 -1.26 -2.79
C LEU A 9 17.19 -0.18 -2.65
N THR A 10 17.79 -0.01 -1.48
CA THR A 10 18.85 0.96 -1.29
C THR A 10 20.16 0.47 -1.95
N ASP A 11 20.73 1.31 -2.82
CA ASP A 11 22.05 1.07 -3.42
C ASP A 11 23.14 1.53 -2.45
N SER A 12 23.68 0.59 -1.69
CA SER A 12 24.73 0.83 -0.72
C SER A 12 25.70 -0.35 -0.70
N GLU A 13 27.00 -0.05 -0.51
CA GLU A 13 28.06 -1.04 -0.36
C GLU A 13 28.29 -1.46 1.11
N ASN A 14 27.69 -0.74 2.05
CA ASN A 14 27.84 -0.97 3.49
C ASN A 14 26.61 -0.50 4.27
N ASP A 15 26.55 -0.86 5.56
CA ASP A 15 25.44 -0.54 6.44
C ASP A 15 25.22 0.97 6.63
N GLN A 16 26.31 1.76 6.62
CA GLN A 16 26.30 3.19 6.87
C GLN A 16 25.67 3.98 5.72
N GLY A 17 25.61 3.40 4.52
CA GLY A 17 24.96 4.00 3.36
C GLY A 17 23.44 3.78 3.30
N HIS A 18 22.88 2.98 4.22
CA HIS A 18 21.44 2.78 4.31
C HIS A 18 20.76 3.90 5.12
N PRO A 19 19.51 4.28 4.77
CA PRO A 19 18.69 5.15 5.61
C PRO A 19 18.52 4.55 7.00
N ARG A 20 18.65 5.38 8.05
CA ARG A 20 18.25 5.00 9.40
C ARG A 20 16.72 4.93 9.47
N VAL A 21 16.17 3.82 9.95
CA VAL A 21 14.72 3.61 10.03
C VAL A 21 14.30 3.45 11.48
N LEU A 22 13.30 4.25 11.90
CA LEU A 22 12.57 4.09 13.15
C LEU A 22 11.22 3.44 12.84
N ILE A 23 10.84 2.42 13.59
CA ILE A 23 9.58 1.70 13.36
C ILE A 23 8.77 1.70 14.66
N ASP A 24 7.55 2.22 14.59
CA ASP A 24 6.52 1.96 15.60
C ASP A 24 5.56 0.89 15.07
N SER A 25 5.70 -0.32 15.57
CA SER A 25 4.82 -1.45 15.27
C SER A 25 3.68 -1.51 16.30
N ASN A 26 2.78 -0.50 16.24
CA ASN A 26 1.68 -0.35 17.19
C ASN A 26 0.53 -1.31 16.90
N THR A 27 0.53 -2.48 17.56
CA THR A 27 -0.52 -3.49 17.44
C THR A 27 -1.83 -3.12 18.15
N ASN A 28 -1.84 -2.04 18.95
CA ASN A 28 -3.05 -1.52 19.59
C ASN A 28 -3.92 -0.67 18.65
N THR A 29 -3.40 -0.32 17.45
CA THR A 29 -4.17 0.44 16.47
C THR A 29 -5.40 -0.36 16.01
N PRO A 30 -6.64 0.13 16.23
CA PRO A 30 -7.86 -0.54 15.80
C PRO A 30 -7.89 -0.83 14.30
N ASP A 31 -8.64 -1.86 13.89
CA ASP A 31 -8.79 -2.17 12.46
C ASP A 31 -9.49 -1.02 11.74
N ARG A 32 -8.87 -0.59 10.65
CA ARG A 32 -9.29 0.56 9.83
C ARG A 32 -10.57 0.30 9.06
N THR A 33 -10.78 -0.92 8.56
CA THR A 33 -11.97 -1.25 7.76
C THR A 33 -13.26 -1.11 8.56
N PRO A 34 -13.42 -1.72 9.76
CA PRO A 34 -14.60 -1.49 10.58
C PRO A 34 -14.78 -0.03 11.00
N ALA A 35 -13.69 0.68 11.32
CA ALA A 35 -13.76 2.10 11.67
C ALA A 35 -14.34 2.95 10.54
N ILE A 36 -13.98 2.65 9.29
CA ILE A 36 -14.44 3.39 8.11
C ILE A 36 -15.88 3.02 7.75
N LEU A 37 -16.25 1.73 7.79
CA LEU A 37 -17.48 1.22 7.19
C LEU A 37 -18.62 0.96 8.19
N CYS A 38 -18.31 0.69 9.46
CA CYS A 38 -19.25 0.11 10.41
C CYS A 38 -19.27 0.81 11.77
N GLY A 39 -18.66 2.00 11.89
CA GLY A 39 -18.58 2.71 13.19
C GLY A 39 -17.76 1.95 14.26
N GLY A 40 -16.76 1.17 13.84
CA GLY A 40 -15.84 0.50 14.74
C GLY A 40 -14.96 1.46 15.52
N ALA A 41 -14.11 0.94 16.41
CA ALA A 41 -13.21 1.73 17.24
C ALA A 41 -12.32 2.65 16.37
N ASP A 42 -12.22 3.93 16.76
CA ASP A 42 -11.46 4.94 16.02
C ASP A 42 -9.94 4.69 16.13
N PRO A 43 -9.24 4.45 15.02
CA PRO A 43 -7.79 4.24 15.03
C PRO A 43 -6.99 5.55 15.07
N LEU A 44 -7.63 6.70 14.83
CA LEU A 44 -6.95 7.99 14.68
C LEU A 44 -6.08 8.38 15.90
N PRO A 45 -6.54 8.24 17.16
CA PRO A 45 -5.71 8.59 18.33
C PRO A 45 -4.41 7.79 18.40
N GLU A 46 -4.44 6.49 18.13
CA GLU A 46 -3.25 5.64 18.13
C GLU A 46 -2.32 5.97 16.96
N MET A 47 -2.86 6.25 15.79
CA MET A 47 -2.08 6.63 14.61
C MET A 47 -1.40 8.00 14.79
N VAL A 48 -2.08 8.98 15.40
CA VAL A 48 -1.49 10.28 15.75
C VAL A 48 -0.38 10.11 16.80
N ARG A 49 -0.62 9.28 17.83
CA ARG A 49 0.40 8.97 18.85
C ARG A 49 1.67 8.37 18.23
N ALA A 50 1.51 7.40 17.33
CA ALA A 50 2.61 6.78 16.60
C ALA A 50 3.38 7.81 15.76
N ALA A 51 2.69 8.66 15.02
CA ALA A 51 3.31 9.70 14.20
C ALA A 51 4.12 10.71 15.05
N LEU A 52 3.55 11.17 16.17
CA LEU A 52 4.24 12.08 17.09
C LEU A 52 5.43 11.40 17.81
N LEU A 53 5.33 10.11 18.12
CA LEU A 53 6.43 9.34 18.71
C LEU A 53 7.62 9.29 17.74
N LEU A 54 7.38 8.98 16.48
CA LEU A 54 8.42 8.92 15.46
C LEU A 54 9.04 10.31 15.18
N GLU A 55 8.23 11.35 15.09
CA GLU A 55 8.72 12.73 14.93
C GLU A 55 9.61 13.14 16.12
N ARG A 56 9.18 12.88 17.36
CA ARG A 56 10.00 13.14 18.58
C ARG A 56 11.25 12.27 18.64
N GLY A 57 11.21 11.08 18.03
CA GLY A 57 12.36 10.19 17.87
C GLY A 57 13.39 10.69 16.86
N GLY A 58 13.12 11.84 16.20
CA GLY A 58 14.03 12.46 15.23
C GLY A 58 13.88 11.95 13.80
N ALA A 59 12.68 11.50 13.42
CA ALA A 59 12.40 11.18 12.03
C ALA A 59 12.33 12.45 11.18
N ASP A 60 13.05 12.47 10.04
CA ASP A 60 13.03 13.56 9.06
C ASP A 60 11.84 13.46 8.09
N VAL A 61 11.26 12.28 7.97
CA VAL A 61 10.11 11.97 7.13
C VAL A 61 9.31 10.83 7.73
N LEU A 62 8.00 10.88 7.59
CA LEU A 62 7.10 9.80 7.99
C LEU A 62 6.57 9.06 6.78
N VAL A 63 6.37 7.76 6.95
CA VAL A 63 5.69 6.88 6.00
C VAL A 63 4.74 5.95 6.74
N MET A 64 3.64 5.57 6.13
CA MET A 64 2.64 4.70 6.73
C MET A 64 2.41 3.46 5.87
N GLY A 65 2.87 2.30 6.33
CA GLY A 65 2.80 1.03 5.62
C GLY A 65 1.43 0.36 5.67
N CYS A 66 0.35 1.11 5.37
CA CYS A 66 -1.02 0.57 5.33
C CYS A 66 -1.88 1.40 4.36
N ASN A 67 -2.37 0.78 3.31
CA ASN A 67 -3.21 1.45 2.31
C ASN A 67 -4.52 2.01 2.91
N THR A 68 -5.29 1.18 3.61
CA THR A 68 -6.57 1.56 4.23
C THR A 68 -6.41 2.72 5.23
N ALA A 69 -5.28 2.76 5.96
CA ALA A 69 -5.00 3.78 6.95
C ALA A 69 -4.87 5.18 6.35
N HIS A 70 -4.59 5.30 5.04
CA HIS A 70 -4.54 6.59 4.35
C HIS A 70 -5.89 7.32 4.26
N PHE A 71 -6.99 6.66 4.61
CA PHE A 71 -8.26 7.35 4.88
C PHE A 71 -8.10 8.43 5.97
N PHE A 72 -7.30 8.15 6.98
CA PHE A 72 -7.04 9.05 8.12
C PHE A 72 -5.82 9.98 7.90
N TYR A 73 -5.15 9.86 6.76
CA TYR A 73 -3.95 10.64 6.46
C TYR A 73 -4.14 12.16 6.59
N PRO A 74 -5.25 12.77 6.08
CA PRO A 74 -5.44 14.22 6.18
C PRO A 74 -5.49 14.71 7.62
N GLU A 75 -6.11 13.93 8.52
CA GLU A 75 -6.21 14.26 9.93
C GLU A 75 -4.87 14.10 10.64
N ILE A 76 -4.17 12.96 10.43
CA ILE A 76 -2.87 12.70 11.06
C ILE A 76 -1.85 13.76 10.63
N ARG A 77 -1.84 14.11 9.36
CA ARG A 77 -0.90 15.09 8.78
C ARG A 77 -0.95 16.46 9.48
N ARG A 78 -2.09 16.82 10.11
CA ARG A 78 -2.27 18.10 10.84
C ARG A 78 -1.52 18.15 12.17
N PHE A 79 -1.13 17.01 12.73
CA PHE A 79 -0.47 16.90 14.03
C PHE A 79 1.06 16.85 13.94
N VAL A 80 1.62 16.56 12.78
CA VAL A 80 3.06 16.44 12.57
C VAL A 80 3.61 17.57 11.70
N ARG A 81 4.86 17.95 11.95
CA ARG A 81 5.55 19.02 11.22
C ARG A 81 6.44 18.49 10.11
N VAL A 82 7.05 17.32 10.34
CA VAL A 82 7.89 16.66 9.33
C VAL A 82 7.08 16.23 8.11
N PRO A 83 7.68 16.18 6.93
CA PRO A 83 7.04 15.64 5.74
C PRO A 83 6.47 14.24 6.00
N PHE A 84 5.29 13.98 5.44
CA PHE A 84 4.64 12.69 5.53
C PHE A 84 4.28 12.24 4.11
N LEU A 85 4.97 11.23 3.59
CA LEU A 85 4.73 10.73 2.24
C LEU A 85 3.42 9.94 2.19
N ASN A 86 2.59 10.24 1.21
CA ASN A 86 1.33 9.54 0.99
C ASN A 86 1.52 8.39 0.00
N MET A 87 1.42 7.15 0.48
CA MET A 87 1.59 5.94 -0.32
C MET A 87 0.70 5.92 -1.57
N LEU A 88 -0.54 6.39 -1.46
CA LEU A 88 -1.53 6.35 -2.54
C LEU A 88 -1.18 7.38 -3.62
N GLU A 89 -0.82 8.58 -3.19
CA GLU A 89 -0.36 9.65 -4.06
C GLU A 89 0.91 9.25 -4.83
N GLU A 90 1.90 8.69 -4.12
CA GLU A 90 3.14 8.22 -4.75
C GLU A 90 2.87 7.08 -5.75
N THR A 91 1.93 6.17 -5.44
CA THR A 91 1.52 5.10 -6.35
C THR A 91 0.85 5.65 -7.60
N ALA A 92 -0.01 6.67 -7.47
CA ALA A 92 -0.66 7.30 -8.61
C ALA A 92 0.35 8.07 -9.48
N LYS A 93 1.32 8.76 -8.89
CA LYS A 93 2.42 9.42 -9.62
C LYS A 93 3.28 8.38 -10.39
N GLU A 94 3.60 7.25 -9.77
CA GLU A 94 4.37 6.20 -10.43
C GLU A 94 3.58 5.58 -11.60
N ALA A 95 2.26 5.35 -11.44
CA ALA A 95 1.40 4.91 -12.53
C ALA A 95 1.41 5.90 -13.71
N ARG A 96 1.31 7.20 -13.42
CA ARG A 96 1.39 8.26 -14.43
C ARG A 96 2.74 8.26 -15.14
N LYS A 97 3.84 8.13 -14.39
CA LYS A 97 5.20 8.06 -14.93
C LYS A 97 5.39 6.85 -15.87
N ARG A 98 4.71 5.73 -15.57
CA ARG A 98 4.70 4.53 -16.45
C ARG A 98 3.76 4.67 -17.64
N GLY A 99 3.09 5.81 -17.84
CA GLY A 99 2.18 6.07 -18.95
C GLY A 99 0.87 5.28 -18.86
N LEU A 100 0.47 4.84 -17.67
CA LEU A 100 -0.76 4.10 -17.48
C LEU A 100 -1.97 5.04 -17.52
N SER A 101 -2.98 4.69 -18.30
CA SER A 101 -4.25 5.43 -18.38
C SER A 101 -5.38 4.78 -17.59
N SER A 102 -5.24 3.51 -17.25
CA SER A 102 -6.22 2.76 -16.44
C SER A 102 -5.52 1.67 -15.63
N VAL A 103 -5.93 1.48 -14.39
CA VAL A 103 -5.39 0.46 -13.48
C VAL A 103 -6.50 -0.28 -12.75
N GLY A 104 -6.29 -1.57 -12.52
CA GLY A 104 -7.12 -2.38 -11.63
C GLY A 104 -6.67 -2.24 -10.18
N LEU A 105 -7.58 -2.22 -9.22
CA LEU A 105 -7.28 -2.16 -7.79
C LEU A 105 -7.70 -3.45 -7.09
N LEU A 106 -6.75 -4.13 -6.47
CA LEU A 106 -7.01 -5.21 -5.50
C LEU A 106 -6.77 -4.65 -4.10
N ALA A 107 -7.80 -4.62 -3.23
CA ALA A 107 -7.69 -4.01 -1.89
C ALA A 107 -8.76 -4.55 -0.93
N THR A 108 -8.70 -4.12 0.34
CA THR A 108 -9.77 -4.36 1.32
C THR A 108 -11.01 -3.54 0.99
N ASP A 109 -12.17 -3.95 1.52
CA ASP A 109 -13.42 -3.21 1.37
C ASP A 109 -13.31 -1.78 1.88
N GLY A 110 -12.64 -1.56 3.02
CA GLY A 110 -12.40 -0.22 3.55
C GLY A 110 -11.63 0.68 2.59
N THR A 111 -10.63 0.14 1.89
CA THR A 111 -9.87 0.88 0.88
C THR A 111 -10.72 1.20 -0.36
N VAL A 112 -11.47 0.22 -0.87
CA VAL A 112 -12.29 0.39 -2.07
C VAL A 112 -13.44 1.36 -1.80
N GLN A 113 -14.23 1.10 -0.76
CA GLN A 113 -15.46 1.87 -0.48
C GLN A 113 -15.18 3.30 0.00
N SER A 114 -14.05 3.55 0.68
CA SER A 114 -13.65 4.91 1.06
C SER A 114 -13.24 5.80 -0.11
N GLY A 115 -12.97 5.22 -1.28
CA GLY A 115 -12.57 5.96 -2.48
C GLY A 115 -11.20 6.63 -2.39
N VAL A 116 -10.36 6.27 -1.42
CA VAL A 116 -9.05 6.92 -1.22
C VAL A 116 -8.14 6.78 -2.43
N TYR A 117 -8.12 5.62 -3.08
CA TYR A 117 -7.37 5.42 -4.31
C TYR A 117 -8.00 6.13 -5.51
N ALA A 118 -9.33 6.10 -5.63
CA ALA A 118 -10.04 6.73 -6.74
C ALA A 118 -9.69 8.22 -6.84
N ARG A 119 -9.69 8.94 -5.71
CA ARG A 119 -9.32 10.36 -5.67
C ARG A 119 -7.88 10.63 -6.14
N GLU A 120 -6.91 9.79 -5.73
CA GLU A 120 -5.51 10.02 -6.11
C GLU A 120 -5.25 9.68 -7.58
N PHE A 121 -5.87 8.62 -8.11
CA PHE A 121 -5.75 8.27 -9.52
C PHE A 121 -6.47 9.26 -10.44
N GLU A 122 -7.66 9.74 -10.04
CA GLU A 122 -8.40 10.79 -10.76
C GLU A 122 -7.56 12.07 -10.91
N ARG A 123 -6.86 12.50 -9.85
CA ARG A 123 -5.93 13.65 -9.90
C ARG A 123 -4.81 13.48 -10.93
N GLN A 124 -4.44 12.25 -11.25
CA GLN A 124 -3.44 11.93 -12.27
C GLN A 124 -4.05 11.65 -13.65
N GLY A 125 -5.39 11.74 -13.80
CA GLY A 125 -6.10 11.42 -15.03
C GLY A 125 -6.03 9.94 -15.39
N ILE A 126 -6.05 9.05 -14.39
CA ILE A 126 -5.97 7.60 -14.54
C ILE A 126 -7.28 6.98 -14.06
N ASP A 127 -7.89 6.15 -14.90
CA ASP A 127 -9.09 5.42 -14.57
C ASP A 127 -8.78 4.28 -13.57
N LEU A 128 -9.64 4.11 -12.57
CA LEU A 128 -9.55 3.05 -11.59
C LEU A 128 -10.66 2.03 -11.78
N VAL A 129 -10.29 0.77 -12.05
CA VAL A 129 -11.22 -0.35 -12.20
C VAL A 129 -11.13 -1.23 -10.95
N THR A 130 -12.27 -1.48 -10.30
CA THR A 130 -12.36 -2.38 -9.14
C THR A 130 -13.02 -3.71 -9.54
N PRO A 131 -12.74 -4.83 -8.85
CA PRO A 131 -13.43 -6.08 -9.06
C PRO A 131 -14.96 -5.93 -8.91
N ASP A 132 -15.72 -6.85 -9.50
CA ASP A 132 -17.13 -7.02 -9.13
C ASP A 132 -17.27 -7.59 -7.71
N ALA A 133 -18.50 -7.76 -7.23
CA ALA A 133 -18.77 -8.21 -5.87
C ALA A 133 -18.14 -9.59 -5.55
N ALA A 134 -18.16 -10.51 -6.50
CA ALA A 134 -17.58 -11.85 -6.32
C ALA A 134 -16.05 -11.79 -6.28
N GLY A 135 -15.44 -11.07 -7.20
CA GLY A 135 -14.00 -10.86 -7.25
C GLY A 135 -13.48 -10.08 -6.03
N GLN A 136 -14.21 -9.06 -5.58
CA GLN A 136 -13.86 -8.33 -4.36
C GLN A 136 -13.88 -9.25 -3.13
N LYS A 137 -14.89 -10.10 -3.00
CA LYS A 137 -14.97 -11.11 -1.93
C LYS A 137 -13.77 -12.07 -1.97
N ALA A 138 -13.36 -12.53 -3.15
CA ALA A 138 -12.19 -13.39 -3.31
C ALA A 138 -10.91 -12.71 -2.82
N VAL A 139 -10.68 -11.45 -3.22
CA VAL A 139 -9.52 -10.66 -2.78
C VAL A 139 -9.51 -10.49 -1.26
N VAL A 140 -10.63 -10.08 -0.66
CA VAL A 140 -10.75 -9.88 0.79
C VAL A 140 -10.53 -11.19 1.55
N THR A 141 -11.10 -12.29 1.05
CA THR A 141 -10.92 -13.62 1.66
C THR A 141 -9.45 -14.04 1.65
N MET A 142 -8.73 -13.86 0.54
CA MET A 142 -7.30 -14.13 0.46
C MET A 142 -6.49 -13.29 1.45
N ILE A 143 -6.81 -11.99 1.57
CA ILE A 143 -6.12 -11.09 2.52
C ILE A 143 -6.31 -11.59 3.96
N TYR A 144 -7.56 -11.80 4.38
CA TYR A 144 -7.86 -12.07 5.79
C TYR A 144 -7.67 -13.53 6.17
N GLN A 145 -8.07 -14.48 5.32
CA GLN A 145 -8.02 -15.92 5.64
C GLN A 145 -6.79 -16.62 5.06
N GLY A 146 -6.09 -15.99 4.12
CA GLY A 146 -4.85 -16.50 3.57
C GLY A 146 -3.63 -15.92 4.28
N VAL A 147 -3.32 -14.67 3.97
CA VAL A 147 -2.06 -14.04 4.41
C VAL A 147 -2.05 -13.71 5.90
N LYS A 148 -3.09 -13.05 6.41
CA LYS A 148 -3.16 -12.64 7.83
C LYS A 148 -3.19 -13.82 8.80
N THR A 149 -3.71 -14.97 8.39
CA THR A 149 -3.68 -16.19 9.19
C THR A 149 -2.39 -17.01 8.99
N GLY A 150 -1.49 -16.56 8.13
CA GLY A 150 -0.20 -17.22 7.91
C GLY A 150 -0.29 -18.51 7.09
N ARG A 151 -1.36 -18.75 6.31
CA ARG A 151 -1.47 -19.96 5.48
C ARG A 151 -0.28 -20.09 4.53
N ALA A 152 0.28 -21.29 4.43
CA ALA A 152 1.42 -21.59 3.58
C ALA A 152 1.05 -21.64 2.09
N SER A 153 -0.19 -22.00 1.75
CA SER A 153 -0.70 -22.11 0.37
C SER A 153 -2.11 -21.52 0.26
N TRP A 154 -2.47 -21.09 -0.94
CA TRP A 154 -3.78 -20.55 -1.29
C TRP A 154 -4.12 -20.90 -2.74
N PRO A 155 -5.37 -21.26 -3.07
CA PRO A 155 -5.80 -21.43 -4.46
C PRO A 155 -5.74 -20.08 -5.18
N VAL A 156 -4.95 -20.01 -6.25
CA VAL A 156 -4.64 -18.74 -6.94
C VAL A 156 -5.52 -18.47 -8.15
N GLU A 157 -6.24 -19.50 -8.62
CA GLU A 157 -7.02 -19.47 -9.86
C GLU A 157 -8.12 -18.39 -9.83
N GLU A 158 -8.73 -18.20 -8.65
CA GLU A 158 -9.77 -17.19 -8.47
C GLU A 158 -9.21 -15.78 -8.58
N ILE A 159 -8.04 -15.52 -7.99
CA ILE A 159 -7.37 -14.23 -8.08
C ILE A 159 -6.88 -13.97 -9.51
N SER A 160 -6.35 -14.99 -10.18
CA SER A 160 -5.94 -14.87 -11.59
C SER A 160 -7.14 -14.53 -12.48
N ARG A 161 -8.32 -15.10 -12.22
CA ARG A 161 -9.56 -14.75 -12.91
C ARG A 161 -9.96 -13.30 -12.66
N VAL A 162 -9.92 -12.85 -11.40
CA VAL A 162 -10.21 -11.45 -11.04
C VAL A 162 -9.30 -10.48 -11.80
N ILE A 163 -8.00 -10.78 -11.90
CA ILE A 163 -7.06 -9.95 -12.67
C ILE A 163 -7.41 -9.98 -14.16
N GLY A 164 -7.78 -11.13 -14.71
CA GLY A 164 -8.24 -11.27 -16.10
C GLY A 164 -9.49 -10.43 -16.39
N ASP A 165 -10.45 -10.41 -15.48
CA ASP A 165 -11.68 -9.62 -15.59
C ASP A 165 -11.39 -8.11 -15.54
N LEU A 166 -10.46 -7.69 -14.68
CA LEU A 166 -9.99 -6.29 -14.66
C LEU A 166 -9.31 -5.91 -15.98
N ALA A 167 -8.48 -6.80 -16.54
CA ALA A 167 -7.85 -6.60 -17.85
C ALA A 167 -8.89 -6.48 -18.98
N ALA A 168 -9.89 -7.35 -19.00
CA ALA A 168 -10.98 -7.33 -19.98
C ALA A 168 -11.80 -6.03 -19.90
N ARG A 169 -11.87 -5.41 -18.71
CA ARG A 169 -12.52 -4.11 -18.46
C ARG A 169 -11.59 -2.92 -18.66
N GLY A 170 -10.43 -3.12 -19.26
CA GLY A 170 -9.53 -2.07 -19.70
C GLY A 170 -8.37 -1.72 -18.77
N ALA A 171 -8.21 -2.40 -17.63
CA ALA A 171 -7.06 -2.19 -16.77
C ALA A 171 -5.75 -2.57 -17.50
N ARG A 172 -4.74 -1.71 -17.40
CA ARG A 172 -3.41 -1.90 -18.03
C ARG A 172 -2.33 -2.33 -17.03
N ALA A 173 -2.62 -2.23 -15.75
CA ALA A 173 -1.80 -2.71 -14.65
C ALA A 173 -2.71 -3.04 -13.47
N VAL A 174 -2.20 -3.75 -12.46
CA VAL A 174 -2.92 -4.02 -11.22
C VAL A 174 -2.18 -3.43 -10.02
N VAL A 175 -2.89 -2.69 -9.19
CA VAL A 175 -2.39 -2.10 -7.94
C VAL A 175 -2.68 -3.07 -6.80
N LEU A 176 -1.65 -3.42 -6.04
CA LEU A 176 -1.75 -4.26 -4.84
C LEU A 176 -2.08 -3.38 -3.62
N GLY A 177 -3.31 -2.87 -3.55
CA GLY A 177 -3.80 -1.87 -2.59
C GLY A 177 -4.03 -2.39 -1.17
N CYS A 178 -3.33 -3.44 -0.78
CA CYS A 178 -3.21 -3.93 0.59
C CYS A 178 -1.81 -4.51 0.78
N THR A 179 -1.17 -4.26 1.93
CA THR A 179 0.21 -4.71 2.20
C THR A 179 0.36 -6.23 2.25
N GLU A 180 -0.72 -6.96 2.45
CA GLU A 180 -0.77 -8.41 2.35
C GLU A 180 -0.67 -8.93 0.92
N LEU A 181 -1.09 -8.17 -0.08
CA LEU A 181 -1.12 -8.63 -1.47
C LEU A 181 0.28 -8.86 -2.06
N PRO A 182 1.28 -7.98 -1.91
CA PRO A 182 2.64 -8.30 -2.34
C PRO A 182 3.19 -9.58 -1.71
N VAL A 183 2.86 -9.81 -0.42
CA VAL A 183 3.22 -11.04 0.30
C VAL A 183 2.49 -12.25 -0.30
N ALA A 184 1.19 -12.13 -0.62
CA ALA A 184 0.42 -13.18 -1.28
C ALA A 184 0.99 -13.54 -2.65
N PHE A 185 1.27 -12.52 -3.47
CA PHE A 185 1.80 -12.71 -4.82
C PHE A 185 3.14 -13.47 -4.79
N SER A 186 4.03 -13.11 -3.89
CA SER A 186 5.30 -13.81 -3.69
C SER A 186 5.10 -15.21 -3.12
N ARG A 187 4.39 -15.33 -1.98
CA ARG A 187 4.24 -16.59 -1.24
C ARG A 187 3.48 -17.66 -2.02
N TYR A 188 2.38 -17.25 -2.66
CA TYR A 188 1.49 -18.17 -3.40
C TYR A 188 1.84 -18.26 -4.89
N ARG A 189 2.90 -17.54 -5.34
CA ARG A 189 3.36 -17.51 -6.72
C ARG A 189 2.26 -17.10 -7.71
N ILE A 190 1.47 -16.07 -7.33
CA ILE A 190 0.40 -15.58 -8.19
C ILE A 190 1.01 -14.94 -9.42
N GLN A 191 0.61 -15.42 -10.60
CA GLN A 191 1.01 -14.86 -11.89
C GLN A 191 -0.02 -13.80 -12.29
N SER A 192 0.43 -12.56 -12.45
CA SER A 192 -0.37 -11.50 -13.02
C SER A 192 -0.16 -11.45 -14.52
N GLY A 193 -1.22 -11.53 -15.30
CA GLY A 193 -1.16 -11.25 -16.74
C GLY A 193 -0.98 -9.75 -17.05
N LEU A 194 -1.00 -8.90 -16.05
CA LEU A 194 -0.80 -7.46 -16.12
C LEU A 194 0.46 -7.04 -15.36
N PRO A 195 1.11 -5.92 -15.74
CA PRO A 195 2.11 -5.28 -14.88
C PRO A 195 1.57 -5.01 -13.48
N VAL A 196 2.41 -5.19 -12.47
CA VAL A 196 2.05 -4.99 -11.07
C VAL A 196 2.60 -3.66 -10.57
N LEU A 197 1.75 -2.92 -9.86
CA LEU A 197 2.13 -1.78 -9.05
C LEU A 197 2.01 -2.19 -7.57
N ASP A 198 3.13 -2.21 -6.88
CA ASP A 198 3.21 -2.47 -5.44
C ASP A 198 3.38 -1.14 -4.69
N PRO A 199 2.32 -0.64 -4.01
CA PRO A 199 2.39 0.63 -3.28
C PRO A 199 3.44 0.64 -2.16
N THR A 200 3.74 -0.52 -1.57
CA THR A 200 4.77 -0.63 -0.53
C THR A 200 6.17 -0.45 -1.13
N GLU A 201 6.40 -0.98 -2.33
CA GLU A 201 7.66 -0.79 -3.06
C GLU A 201 7.81 0.67 -3.51
N VAL A 202 6.75 1.25 -4.09
CA VAL A 202 6.74 2.66 -4.50
C VAL A 202 7.01 3.59 -3.31
N LEU A 203 6.38 3.34 -2.16
CA LEU A 203 6.62 4.13 -0.95
C LEU A 203 8.05 3.99 -0.44
N ALA A 204 8.62 2.78 -0.46
CA ALA A 204 10.01 2.55 -0.09
C ALA A 204 10.96 3.32 -1.00
N GLU A 205 10.75 3.26 -2.32
CA GLU A 205 11.55 4.03 -3.29
C GLU A 205 11.44 5.54 -3.07
N SER A 206 10.23 6.05 -2.82
CA SER A 206 9.98 7.47 -2.55
C SER A 206 10.68 7.91 -1.26
N ALA A 207 10.63 7.09 -0.20
CA ALA A 207 11.30 7.38 1.07
C ALA A 207 12.83 7.42 0.91
N ILE A 208 13.42 6.43 0.21
CA ILE A 208 14.87 6.39 -0.07
C ILE A 208 15.31 7.66 -0.81
N ARG A 209 14.59 8.03 -1.89
CA ARG A 209 14.91 9.26 -2.65
C ARG A 209 14.76 10.51 -1.81
N PHE A 210 13.72 10.58 -0.96
CA PHE A 210 13.44 11.74 -0.12
C PHE A 210 14.60 12.07 0.83
N VAL A 211 15.21 11.03 1.41
CA VAL A 211 16.36 11.20 2.33
C VAL A 211 17.72 11.26 1.60
N GLY A 212 17.73 11.41 0.27
CA GLY A 212 18.94 11.51 -0.54
C GLY A 212 19.63 10.17 -0.83
N GLY A 213 19.02 9.04 -0.51
CA GLY A 213 19.53 7.72 -0.84
C GLY A 213 19.44 7.40 -2.34
N ARG A 214 20.28 6.49 -2.80
CA ARG A 214 20.26 5.99 -4.18
C ARG A 214 19.51 4.68 -4.25
N LEU A 215 18.77 4.49 -5.35
CA LEU A 215 18.09 3.22 -5.61
C LEU A 215 19.01 2.28 -6.37
N ARG A 216 19.01 1.01 -5.96
CA ARG A 216 19.64 -0.07 -6.69
C ARG A 216 19.02 -0.19 -8.08
N ARG A 217 19.83 -0.25 -9.11
CA ARG A 217 19.36 -0.49 -10.49
C ARG A 217 18.80 -1.90 -10.59
N LYS A 218 17.58 -2.02 -11.10
CA LYS A 218 16.92 -3.31 -11.39
C LYS A 218 17.49 -3.92 -12.68
#